data_3745703fa2712415442bcb7d9eeac824
#
_entry.id   3745703fa2712415442bcb7d9eeac824
#
_cell.length_a   1.000
_cell.length_b   1.000
_cell.length_c   1.000
_cell.angle_alpha   90.00
_cell.angle_beta   90.00
_cell.angle_gamma   90.00
#
_symmetry.space_group_name_H-M   'P 1'
#
loop_
_entity.id
_entity.type
_entity.pdbx_description
1 polymer ?
#
loop_
_entity_poly.entity_id
_entity_poly.type
_entity_poly.pdbx_seq_one_letter_code
_entity_poly.pdbx_strand_id
1 'polypeptide(L)'
;SVLSVLMFNFFFTESHFTLLALDSGYPATFLIMFIAAFITSTLAVKLKQHARQSAQIAFRTKVLFDTNQMLQQAKSKENIVSITANQLIKLLDRDIVFYTIENGKLSAPKVFTSSENGEINENYISKNGQAVAAWVMDNNKHAGATTNTLSSAKCLYLAVRVNNAVYGVVGIVMDSSRALDAFENSILLSI
;
A
#
# COMPACT_ATOMS: atom_id res chain seq x y z
N SER A 1 7.38 -30.86 -9.34
CA SER A 1 8.77 -31.34 -9.38
C SER A 1 8.94 -32.73 -8.77
N VAL A 2 8.38 -33.06 -7.59
CA VAL A 2 8.41 -34.44 -7.05
C VAL A 2 7.66 -35.39 -7.96
N LEU A 3 6.51 -34.99 -8.47
CA LEU A 3 5.73 -35.76 -9.44
C LEU A 3 6.52 -36.02 -10.73
N SER A 4 7.30 -35.05 -11.20
CA SER A 4 8.16 -35.19 -12.39
C SER A 4 9.28 -36.23 -12.19
N VAL A 5 9.89 -36.28 -10.99
CA VAL A 5 10.89 -37.28 -10.65
C VAL A 5 10.28 -38.67 -10.55
N LEU A 6 9.10 -38.80 -9.96
CA LEU A 6 8.36 -40.07 -9.89
C LEU A 6 7.94 -40.55 -11.27
N MET A 7 7.43 -39.66 -12.14
CA MET A 7 7.09 -40.01 -13.51
C MET A 7 8.33 -40.42 -14.32
N PHE A 8 9.44 -39.72 -14.18
CA PHE A 8 10.68 -40.10 -14.86
C PHE A 8 11.15 -41.49 -14.42
N ASN A 9 11.16 -41.75 -13.09
CA ASN A 9 11.52 -43.06 -12.58
C ASN A 9 10.58 -44.17 -13.11
N PHE A 10 9.28 -43.89 -13.16
CA PHE A 10 8.28 -44.88 -13.57
C PHE A 10 8.36 -45.23 -15.04
N PHE A 11 8.64 -44.26 -15.94
CA PHE A 11 8.62 -44.46 -17.37
C PHE A 11 9.97 -44.71 -18.03
N PHE A 12 11.07 -44.22 -17.43
CA PHE A 12 12.37 -44.17 -18.12
C PHE A 12 13.48 -45.00 -17.47
N THR A 13 13.25 -45.64 -16.32
CA THR A 13 14.23 -46.56 -15.72
C THR A 13 14.07 -47.97 -16.29
N GLU A 14 15.17 -48.72 -16.39
CA GLU A 14 15.19 -50.09 -16.97
C GLU A 14 14.22 -51.07 -16.27
N SER A 15 13.88 -50.80 -15.03
CA SER A 15 12.83 -51.53 -14.30
C SER A 15 11.46 -50.90 -14.55
N HIS A 16 10.94 -50.97 -15.76
CA HIS A 16 9.65 -50.41 -16.12
C HIS A 16 8.55 -50.76 -15.13
N PHE A 17 7.76 -49.71 -14.74
CA PHE A 17 6.62 -49.84 -13.81
C PHE A 17 6.93 -50.24 -12.38
N THR A 18 8.18 -50.08 -11.90
CA THR A 18 8.55 -50.23 -10.53
C THR A 18 9.04 -48.94 -9.91
N LEU A 19 8.72 -48.72 -8.62
CA LEU A 19 9.21 -47.55 -7.85
C LEU A 19 10.56 -47.82 -7.16
N LEU A 20 11.14 -48.99 -7.40
CA LEU A 20 12.39 -49.45 -6.79
C LEU A 20 13.54 -49.26 -7.76
N ALA A 21 14.39 -48.33 -7.52
CA ALA A 21 15.67 -48.13 -8.21
C ALA A 21 16.76 -48.84 -7.40
N LEU A 22 17.02 -50.09 -7.74
CA LEU A 22 17.96 -50.98 -7.02
C LEU A 22 19.41 -50.91 -7.53
N ASP A 23 19.67 -50.22 -8.61
CA ASP A 23 21.00 -50.07 -9.17
C ASP A 23 21.77 -48.88 -8.55
N SER A 24 23.05 -49.03 -8.27
CA SER A 24 23.86 -48.09 -7.47
C SER A 24 24.02 -46.69 -8.06
N GLY A 25 23.73 -46.50 -9.35
CA GLY A 25 23.80 -45.19 -10.05
C GLY A 25 22.54 -44.33 -9.95
N TYR A 26 21.38 -44.92 -9.79
CA TYR A 26 20.09 -44.21 -9.83
C TYR A 26 19.84 -43.26 -8.64
N PRO A 27 20.22 -43.57 -7.38
CA PRO A 27 20.03 -42.68 -6.25
C PRO A 27 20.72 -41.34 -6.43
N ALA A 28 21.93 -41.33 -7.01
CA ALA A 28 22.68 -40.12 -7.27
C ALA A 28 21.97 -39.23 -8.32
N THR A 29 21.46 -39.85 -9.38
CA THR A 29 20.71 -39.14 -10.45
C THR A 29 19.42 -38.52 -9.92
N PHE A 30 18.66 -39.21 -9.07
CA PHE A 30 17.46 -38.69 -8.46
C PHE A 30 17.76 -37.56 -7.50
N LEU A 31 18.83 -37.64 -6.72
CA LEU A 31 19.25 -36.58 -5.83
C LEU A 31 19.61 -35.30 -6.59
N ILE A 32 20.35 -35.42 -7.69
CA ILE A 32 20.71 -34.28 -8.55
C ILE A 32 19.43 -33.67 -9.18
N MET A 33 18.53 -34.50 -9.71
CA MET A 33 17.26 -34.02 -10.27
C MET A 33 16.39 -33.31 -9.21
N PHE A 34 16.35 -33.85 -8.00
CA PHE A 34 15.60 -33.24 -6.91
C PHE A 34 16.18 -31.86 -6.54
N ILE A 35 17.51 -31.77 -6.40
CA ILE A 35 18.19 -30.49 -6.12
C ILE A 35 17.92 -29.48 -7.25
N ALA A 36 18.08 -29.88 -8.49
CA ALA A 36 17.81 -29.01 -9.65
C ALA A 36 16.36 -28.52 -9.67
N ALA A 37 15.40 -29.40 -9.42
CA ALA A 37 13.98 -29.05 -9.36
C ALA A 37 13.67 -28.11 -8.20
N PHE A 38 14.30 -28.31 -7.03
CA PHE A 38 14.14 -27.44 -5.87
C PHE A 38 14.69 -26.04 -6.13
N ILE A 39 15.92 -25.94 -6.71
CA ILE A 39 16.54 -24.65 -7.06
C ILE A 39 15.67 -23.93 -8.10
N THR A 40 15.22 -24.60 -9.13
CA THR A 40 14.38 -24.00 -10.19
C THR A 40 13.05 -23.51 -9.62
N SER A 41 12.41 -24.29 -8.76
CA SER A 41 11.16 -23.90 -8.11
C SER A 41 11.31 -22.66 -7.23
N THR A 42 12.34 -22.61 -6.40
CA THR A 42 12.62 -21.46 -5.53
C THR A 42 12.97 -20.21 -6.33
N LEU A 43 13.73 -20.36 -7.41
CA LEU A 43 14.08 -19.26 -8.29
C LEU A 43 12.85 -18.68 -9.01
N ALA A 44 11.97 -19.55 -9.51
CA ALA A 44 10.73 -19.12 -10.16
C ALA A 44 9.82 -18.33 -9.21
N VAL A 45 9.69 -18.75 -7.95
CA VAL A 45 8.91 -18.01 -6.94
C VAL A 45 9.54 -16.65 -6.66
N LYS A 46 10.86 -16.58 -6.48
CA LYS A 46 11.58 -15.30 -6.27
C LYS A 46 11.44 -14.35 -7.45
N LEU A 47 11.60 -14.84 -8.67
CA LEU A 47 11.41 -14.03 -9.87
C LEU A 47 10.00 -13.45 -9.96
N LYS A 48 8.98 -14.25 -9.66
CA LYS A 48 7.59 -13.78 -9.64
C LYS A 48 7.36 -12.70 -8.57
N GLN A 49 7.96 -12.86 -7.39
CA GLN A 49 7.90 -11.84 -6.33
C GLN A 49 8.59 -10.55 -6.75
N HIS A 50 9.81 -10.63 -7.30
CA HIS A 50 10.53 -9.46 -7.80
C HIS A 50 9.78 -8.74 -8.92
N ALA A 51 9.20 -9.48 -9.86
CA ALA A 51 8.39 -8.89 -10.93
C ALA A 51 7.18 -8.11 -10.38
N ARG A 52 6.48 -8.67 -9.39
CA ARG A 52 5.35 -7.98 -8.74
C ARG A 52 5.80 -6.73 -7.98
N GLN A 53 6.88 -6.81 -7.23
CA GLN A 53 7.45 -5.66 -6.51
C GLN A 53 7.87 -4.55 -7.47
N SER A 54 8.57 -4.91 -8.57
CA SER A 54 8.98 -3.96 -9.60
C SER A 54 7.77 -3.28 -10.26
N ALA A 55 6.71 -4.02 -10.55
CA ALA A 55 5.48 -3.46 -11.12
C ALA A 55 4.79 -2.48 -10.15
N GLN A 56 4.76 -2.80 -8.85
CA GLN A 56 4.22 -1.90 -7.83
C GLN A 56 5.05 -0.62 -7.70
N ILE A 57 6.37 -0.73 -7.68
CA ILE A 57 7.28 0.44 -7.61
C ILE A 57 7.09 1.31 -8.85
N ALA A 58 7.03 0.72 -10.04
CA ALA A 58 6.82 1.46 -11.29
C ALA A 58 5.47 2.19 -11.30
N PHE A 59 4.40 1.55 -10.84
CA PHE A 59 3.08 2.18 -10.72
C PHE A 59 3.14 3.38 -9.76
N ARG A 60 3.73 3.21 -8.58
CA ARG A 60 3.87 4.26 -7.57
C ARG A 60 4.70 5.44 -8.06
N THR A 61 5.83 5.17 -8.70
CA THR A 61 6.67 6.22 -9.30
C THR A 61 5.93 7.00 -10.38
N LYS A 62 5.14 6.30 -11.21
CA LYS A 62 4.30 6.94 -12.21
C LYS A 62 3.26 7.87 -11.57
N VAL A 63 2.55 7.40 -10.55
CA VAL A 63 1.56 8.23 -9.84
C VAL A 63 2.19 9.48 -9.25
N LEU A 64 3.37 9.38 -8.63
CA LEU A 64 4.09 10.53 -8.07
C LEU A 64 4.53 11.51 -9.18
N PHE A 65 5.02 11.00 -10.31
CA PHE A 65 5.41 11.83 -11.45
C PHE A 65 4.21 12.57 -12.04
N ASP A 66 3.11 11.86 -12.29
CA ASP A 66 1.87 12.45 -12.80
C ASP A 66 1.32 13.51 -11.84
N THR A 67 1.42 13.24 -10.51
CA THR A 67 1.04 14.19 -9.46
C THR A 67 1.85 15.48 -9.54
N ASN A 68 3.17 15.38 -9.63
CA ASN A 68 4.04 16.55 -9.75
C ASN A 68 3.70 17.37 -10.99
N GLN A 69 3.45 16.72 -12.11
CA GLN A 69 3.06 17.41 -13.35
C GLN A 69 1.70 18.13 -13.21
N MET A 70 0.71 17.48 -12.60
CA MET A 70 -0.59 18.09 -12.35
C MET A 70 -0.51 19.26 -11.37
N LEU A 71 0.30 19.15 -10.30
CA LEU A 71 0.49 20.22 -9.33
C LEU A 71 1.18 21.44 -9.92
N GLN A 72 2.13 21.26 -10.86
CA GLN A 72 2.75 22.38 -11.57
C GLN A 72 1.76 23.16 -12.45
N GLN A 73 0.70 22.54 -12.92
CA GLN A 73 -0.35 23.15 -13.73
C GLN A 73 -1.51 23.71 -12.89
N ALA A 74 -1.54 23.42 -11.58
CA ALA A 74 -2.60 23.86 -10.70
C ALA A 74 -2.55 25.38 -10.50
N LYS A 75 -3.65 26.05 -10.80
CA LYS A 75 -3.76 27.53 -10.73
C LYS A 75 -4.49 28.02 -9.48
N SER A 76 -5.11 27.12 -8.71
CA SER A 76 -5.86 27.48 -7.51
C SER A 76 -5.57 26.53 -6.35
N LYS A 77 -5.80 27.00 -5.13
CA LYS A 77 -5.66 26.21 -3.90
C LYS A 77 -6.61 24.99 -3.91
N GLU A 78 -7.83 25.16 -4.43
CA GLU A 78 -8.82 24.09 -4.54
C GLU A 78 -8.36 22.99 -5.50
N ASN A 79 -7.74 23.37 -6.63
CA ASN A 79 -7.18 22.40 -7.57
C ASN A 79 -6.04 21.60 -6.94
N ILE A 80 -5.16 22.24 -6.17
CA ILE A 80 -4.08 21.56 -5.45
C ILE A 80 -4.65 20.55 -4.49
N VAL A 81 -5.64 20.93 -3.69
CA VAL A 81 -6.32 20.04 -2.72
C VAL A 81 -6.95 18.85 -3.43
N SER A 82 -7.69 19.09 -4.53
CA SER A 82 -8.36 18.02 -5.27
C SER A 82 -7.36 17.06 -5.92
N ILE A 83 -6.30 17.58 -6.54
CA ILE A 83 -5.24 16.75 -7.13
C ILE A 83 -4.59 15.90 -6.04
N THR A 84 -4.19 16.52 -4.92
CA THR A 84 -3.53 15.81 -3.81
C THR A 84 -4.43 14.73 -3.23
N ALA A 85 -5.69 15.04 -2.94
CA ALA A 85 -6.64 14.07 -2.40
C ALA A 85 -6.87 12.89 -3.36
N ASN A 86 -7.09 13.15 -4.65
CA ASN A 86 -7.29 12.10 -5.64
C ASN A 86 -6.05 11.21 -5.82
N GLN A 87 -4.85 11.77 -5.70
CA GLN A 87 -3.63 10.98 -5.78
C GLN A 87 -3.42 10.13 -4.52
N LEU A 88 -3.74 10.66 -3.34
CA LEU A 88 -3.72 9.88 -2.11
C LEU A 88 -4.72 8.71 -2.17
N ILE A 89 -5.92 8.94 -2.71
CA ILE A 89 -6.90 7.87 -2.95
C ILE A 89 -6.30 6.78 -3.85
N LYS A 90 -5.68 7.15 -4.97
CA LYS A 90 -5.05 6.18 -5.89
C LYS A 90 -3.91 5.39 -5.24
N LEU A 91 -3.18 5.98 -4.32
CA LEU A 91 -2.05 5.36 -3.64
C LEU A 91 -2.46 4.48 -2.47
N LEU A 92 -3.47 4.90 -1.71
CA LEU A 92 -3.86 4.28 -0.44
C LEU A 92 -5.14 3.43 -0.56
N ASP A 93 -5.93 3.63 -1.64
CA ASP A 93 -7.25 3.02 -1.83
C ASP A 93 -8.17 3.24 -0.59
N ARG A 94 -8.19 4.52 -0.11
CA ARG A 94 -8.92 4.95 1.08
C ARG A 94 -9.57 6.31 0.84
N ASP A 95 -10.68 6.57 1.52
CA ASP A 95 -11.32 7.87 1.51
C ASP A 95 -10.46 8.91 2.25
N ILE A 96 -10.50 10.13 1.74
CA ILE A 96 -9.68 11.25 2.23
C ILE A 96 -10.60 12.39 2.66
N VAL A 97 -10.32 12.94 3.83
CA VAL A 97 -10.93 14.17 4.36
C VAL A 97 -9.88 15.26 4.37
N PHE A 98 -10.11 16.38 3.71
CA PHE A 98 -9.15 17.46 3.64
C PHE A 98 -9.69 18.74 4.31
N TYR A 99 -8.90 19.33 5.19
CA TYR A 99 -9.17 20.61 5.85
C TYR A 99 -8.15 21.63 5.34
N THR A 100 -8.60 22.71 4.73
CA THR A 100 -7.75 23.86 4.39
C THR A 100 -7.69 24.83 5.58
N ILE A 101 -6.64 25.64 5.64
CA ILE A 101 -6.51 26.69 6.65
C ILE A 101 -6.88 28.02 6.01
N GLU A 102 -7.83 28.71 6.62
CA GLU A 102 -8.29 30.05 6.26
C GLU A 102 -8.28 30.94 7.50
N ASN A 103 -7.59 32.07 7.43
CA ASN A 103 -7.46 33.01 8.56
C ASN A 103 -6.99 32.35 9.87
N GLY A 104 -6.08 31.39 9.78
CA GLY A 104 -5.57 30.68 10.96
C GLY A 104 -6.51 29.65 11.59
N LYS A 105 -7.63 29.34 10.95
CA LYS A 105 -8.59 28.32 11.40
C LYS A 105 -8.82 27.28 10.31
N LEU A 106 -9.21 26.08 10.74
CA LEU A 106 -9.63 25.03 9.79
C LEU A 106 -10.95 25.45 9.12
N SER A 107 -10.98 25.32 7.79
CA SER A 107 -12.20 25.45 6.98
C SER A 107 -13.10 24.23 7.13
N ALA A 108 -14.28 24.27 6.50
CA ALA A 108 -15.14 23.10 6.39
C ALA A 108 -14.41 21.93 5.70
N PRO A 109 -14.59 20.69 6.17
CA PRO A 109 -13.96 19.52 5.58
C PRO A 109 -14.48 19.25 4.17
N LYS A 110 -13.58 18.92 3.25
CA LYS A 110 -13.89 18.37 1.93
C LYS A 110 -13.61 16.88 1.95
N VAL A 111 -14.59 16.06 1.62
CA VAL A 111 -14.47 14.59 1.56
C VAL A 111 -14.27 14.16 0.12
N PHE A 112 -13.30 13.29 -0.10
CA PHE A 112 -13.00 12.66 -1.39
C PHE A 112 -13.10 11.15 -1.19
N THR A 113 -13.92 10.48 -2.01
CA THR A 113 -14.18 9.04 -1.89
C THR A 113 -13.44 8.24 -2.95
N SER A 114 -13.00 7.05 -2.61
CA SER A 114 -12.37 6.11 -3.52
C SER A 114 -13.38 5.42 -4.46
N SER A 115 -14.65 5.34 -4.05
CA SER A 115 -15.72 4.72 -4.82
C SER A 115 -16.51 5.76 -5.62
N GLU A 116 -16.74 5.52 -6.91
CA GLU A 116 -17.56 6.40 -7.78
C GLU A 116 -19.01 6.56 -7.30
N ASN A 117 -19.54 5.61 -6.54
CA ASN A 117 -20.88 5.64 -5.94
C ASN A 117 -20.83 5.79 -4.42
N GLY A 118 -19.68 6.20 -3.85
CA GLY A 118 -19.50 6.32 -2.41
C GLY A 118 -20.41 7.40 -1.84
N GLU A 119 -21.42 7.02 -1.07
CA GLU A 119 -22.13 7.95 -0.21
C GLU A 119 -21.12 8.57 0.76
N ILE A 120 -21.09 9.89 0.82
CA ILE A 120 -20.28 10.62 1.80
C ILE A 120 -20.76 10.19 3.18
N ASN A 121 -19.98 9.37 3.85
CA ASN A 121 -20.33 8.93 5.19
C ASN A 121 -20.14 10.12 6.15
N GLU A 122 -21.22 10.69 6.61
CA GLU A 122 -21.23 11.84 7.53
C GLU A 122 -20.42 11.57 8.82
N ASN A 123 -20.19 10.31 9.14
CA ASN A 123 -19.33 9.92 10.26
C ASN A 123 -17.85 10.36 10.09
N TYR A 124 -17.41 10.66 8.88
CA TYR A 124 -16.04 11.19 8.65
C TYR A 124 -15.92 12.68 8.99
N ILE A 125 -17.07 13.39 9.02
CA ILE A 125 -17.17 14.83 9.31
C ILE A 125 -17.59 15.08 10.77
N SER A 126 -17.37 14.14 11.66
CA SER A 126 -17.78 14.25 13.06
C SER A 126 -17.08 15.40 13.79
N LYS A 127 -17.76 15.98 14.81
CA LYS A 127 -17.15 17.00 15.69
C LYS A 127 -15.85 16.51 16.34
N ASN A 128 -15.78 15.21 16.65
CA ASN A 128 -14.56 14.60 17.19
C ASN A 128 -13.43 14.64 16.15
N GLY A 129 -13.71 14.32 14.88
CA GLY A 129 -12.73 14.41 13.80
C GLY A 129 -12.20 15.82 13.59
N GLN A 130 -13.08 16.83 13.64
CA GLN A 130 -12.69 18.24 13.54
C GLN A 130 -11.80 18.67 14.71
N ALA A 131 -12.10 18.24 15.94
CA ALA A 131 -11.27 18.53 17.10
C ALA A 131 -9.87 17.90 17.00
N VAL A 132 -9.78 16.66 16.48
CA VAL A 132 -8.50 16.00 16.25
C VAL A 132 -7.71 16.72 15.14
N ALA A 133 -8.36 17.13 14.05
CA ALA A 133 -7.73 17.90 12.98
C ALA A 133 -7.20 19.26 13.49
N ALA A 134 -7.95 19.96 14.35
CA ALA A 134 -7.48 21.19 15.00
C ALA A 134 -6.27 20.93 15.88
N TRP A 135 -6.28 19.87 16.68
CA TRP A 135 -5.13 19.49 17.50
C TRP A 135 -3.89 19.20 16.65
N VAL A 136 -4.05 18.51 15.49
CA VAL A 136 -2.96 18.23 14.54
C VAL A 136 -2.39 19.52 13.96
N MET A 137 -3.24 20.47 13.60
CA MET A 137 -2.82 21.79 13.11
C MET A 137 -1.97 22.53 14.16
N ASP A 138 -2.42 22.57 15.42
CA ASP A 138 -1.77 23.34 16.49
C ASP A 138 -0.46 22.70 16.96
N ASN A 139 -0.40 21.37 16.98
CA ASN A 139 0.75 20.63 17.50
C ASN A 139 1.72 20.16 16.41
N ASN A 140 1.37 20.29 15.14
CA ASN A 140 2.16 19.81 14.00
C ASN A 140 2.59 18.33 14.14
N LYS A 141 1.70 17.49 14.69
CA LYS A 141 1.91 16.06 14.91
C LYS A 141 0.71 15.28 14.39
N HIS A 142 0.94 14.05 13.93
CA HIS A 142 -0.15 13.17 13.55
C HIS A 142 -0.95 12.70 14.79
N ALA A 143 -2.25 12.51 14.61
CA ALA A 143 -3.16 12.01 15.65
C ALA A 143 -4.38 11.29 15.03
N GLY A 144 -5.12 10.58 15.84
CA GLY A 144 -6.32 9.85 15.44
C GLY A 144 -6.11 8.35 15.32
N ALA A 145 -6.86 7.71 14.47
CA ALA A 145 -6.83 6.25 14.30
C ALA A 145 -5.40 5.72 14.12
N THR A 146 -5.12 4.56 14.68
CA THR A 146 -3.81 3.89 14.65
C THR A 146 -2.66 4.62 15.36
N THR A 147 -2.93 5.72 16.05
CA THR A 147 -1.94 6.46 16.85
C THR A 147 -2.22 6.34 18.34
N ASN A 148 -1.22 6.68 19.16
CA ASN A 148 -1.40 6.77 20.62
C ASN A 148 -2.10 8.07 21.07
N THR A 149 -2.38 8.99 20.13
CA THR A 149 -2.95 10.30 20.42
C THR A 149 -4.33 10.41 19.79
N LEU A 150 -5.37 10.61 20.61
CA LEU A 150 -6.77 10.76 20.18
C LEU A 150 -7.25 9.61 19.28
N SER A 151 -6.90 8.39 19.63
CA SER A 151 -7.14 7.16 18.86
C SER A 151 -8.61 6.81 18.62
N SER A 152 -9.55 7.47 19.29
CA SER A 152 -11.00 7.29 19.12
C SER A 152 -11.55 7.86 17.81
N ALA A 153 -10.79 8.66 17.09
CA ALA A 153 -11.19 9.16 15.78
C ALA A 153 -11.16 8.05 14.72
N LYS A 154 -12.04 8.13 13.72
CA LYS A 154 -12.10 7.16 12.61
C LYS A 154 -11.03 7.37 11.55
N CYS A 155 -10.47 8.57 11.50
CA CYS A 155 -9.43 8.94 10.55
C CYS A 155 -8.07 9.11 11.26
N LEU A 156 -7.01 8.82 10.53
CA LEU A 156 -5.66 9.25 10.84
C LEU A 156 -5.44 10.64 10.25
N TYR A 157 -5.12 11.62 11.08
CA TYR A 157 -4.92 13.00 10.67
C TYR A 157 -3.44 13.37 10.64
N LEU A 158 -3.01 14.03 9.55
CA LEU A 158 -1.64 14.51 9.34
C LEU A 158 -1.67 15.97 8.90
N ALA A 159 -0.68 16.74 9.37
CA ALA A 159 -0.50 18.12 8.95
C ALA A 159 0.21 18.17 7.59
N VAL A 160 -0.38 18.86 6.63
CA VAL A 160 0.28 19.21 5.37
C VAL A 160 1.11 20.46 5.61
N ARG A 161 2.42 20.35 5.52
CA ARG A 161 3.36 21.40 5.92
C ARG A 161 4.44 21.65 4.87
N VAL A 162 4.89 22.90 4.84
CA VAL A 162 6.08 23.31 4.09
C VAL A 162 7.00 24.06 5.08
N ASN A 163 8.22 23.60 5.21
CA ASN A 163 9.20 24.07 6.19
C ASN A 163 8.62 24.14 7.61
N ASN A 164 7.99 24.63 8.28
CA ASN A 164 7.39 24.56 9.60
C ASN A 164 5.97 25.18 9.66
N ALA A 165 5.47 25.65 8.51
CA ALA A 165 4.12 26.21 8.40
C ALA A 165 3.13 25.13 7.96
N VAL A 166 2.02 25.02 8.67
CA VAL A 166 0.92 24.10 8.33
C VAL A 166 -0.05 24.80 7.38
N TYR A 167 -0.30 24.19 6.25
CA TYR A 167 -1.19 24.71 5.19
C TYR A 167 -2.55 24.02 5.14
N GLY A 168 -2.66 22.88 5.78
CA GLY A 168 -3.89 22.11 5.86
C GLY A 168 -3.72 20.87 6.72
N VAL A 169 -4.80 20.13 6.89
CA VAL A 169 -4.80 18.82 7.57
C VAL A 169 -5.50 17.82 6.66
N VAL A 170 -4.85 16.68 6.44
CA VAL A 170 -5.43 15.56 5.71
C VAL A 170 -5.82 14.47 6.70
N GLY A 171 -7.05 13.99 6.61
CA GLY A 171 -7.57 12.85 7.34
C GLY A 171 -7.71 11.66 6.38
N ILE A 172 -7.15 10.53 6.73
CA ILE A 172 -7.22 9.28 6.00
C ILE A 172 -8.16 8.36 6.76
N VAL A 173 -9.22 7.93 6.11
CA VAL A 173 -10.18 7.02 6.74
C VAL A 173 -9.51 5.67 6.99
N MET A 174 -9.52 5.26 8.25
CA MET A 174 -8.94 3.99 8.67
C MET A 174 -10.04 2.98 8.90
N ASP A 175 -10.12 1.99 8.03
CA ASP A 175 -10.95 0.83 8.26
C ASP A 175 -10.21 -0.13 9.21
N SER A 176 -10.92 -0.59 10.25
CA SER A 176 -10.38 -1.55 11.23
C SER A 176 -9.99 -2.90 10.62
N SER A 177 -10.44 -3.20 9.39
CA SER A 177 -10.16 -4.45 8.69
C SER A 177 -8.81 -4.49 7.98
N ARG A 178 -8.21 -3.32 7.68
CA ARG A 178 -6.94 -3.23 6.92
C ARG A 178 -5.94 -2.32 7.63
N ALA A 179 -4.95 -2.94 8.27
CA ALA A 179 -3.80 -2.21 8.82
C ALA A 179 -3.00 -1.51 7.71
N LEU A 180 -2.28 -0.44 8.08
CA LEU A 180 -1.34 0.23 7.18
C LEU A 180 -0.18 -0.70 6.86
N ASP A 181 0.17 -0.81 5.58
CA ASP A 181 1.41 -1.48 5.20
C ASP A 181 2.64 -0.58 5.47
N ALA A 182 3.85 -1.17 5.44
CA ALA A 182 5.08 -0.43 5.71
C ALA A 182 5.31 0.72 4.71
N PHE A 183 4.77 0.61 3.50
CA PHE A 183 4.87 1.64 2.48
C PHE A 183 3.86 2.76 2.71
N GLU A 184 2.61 2.44 3.01
CA GLU A 184 1.58 3.42 3.39
C GLU A 184 2.10 4.28 4.55
N ASN A 185 2.70 3.66 5.57
CA ASN A 185 3.36 4.36 6.66
C ASN A 185 4.50 5.28 6.19
N SER A 186 5.34 4.85 5.26
CA SER A 186 6.45 5.66 4.76
C SER A 186 5.98 6.91 3.99
N ILE A 187 4.91 6.78 3.19
CA ILE A 187 4.29 7.92 2.52
C ILE A 187 3.74 8.92 3.55
N LEU A 188 3.00 8.42 4.54
CA LEU A 188 2.35 9.25 5.52
C LEU A 188 3.35 10.03 6.40
N LEU A 189 4.52 9.47 6.65
CA LEU A 189 5.60 10.14 7.38
C LEU A 189 6.38 11.15 6.52
N SER A 190 6.22 11.12 5.20
CA SER A 190 6.90 12.03 4.26
C SER A 190 6.07 13.28 3.89
N ILE A 191 4.81 13.31 4.28
CA ILE A 191 3.89 14.46 4.11
C ILE A 191 4.02 15.42 5.29
#